data_f34fe1ea4e54ee8816687336cf7b376c
#
_entry.id   f34fe1ea4e54ee8816687336cf7b376c
#
_cell.length_a   1.000
_cell.length_b   1.000
_cell.length_c   1.000
_cell.angle_alpha   90.00
_cell.angle_beta   90.00
_cell.angle_gamma   90.00
#
_symmetry.space_group_name_H-M   'P 1'
#
loop_
_entity.id
_entity.type
_entity.pdbx_description
1 polymer ?
#
loop_
_entity_poly.entity_id
_entity_poly.type
_entity_poly.pdbx_seq_one_letter_code
_entity_poly.pdbx_strand_id
1 'polypeptide(L)'
;HVSWDASKVSRVLHNATYKGCICYNKSHSDGYLTQKRIKNLDESSYIYVKGDFEPLVSEEMWERCQQILASRSARVIDETGKKHKYMRNTPKSVWTAKLRCSCGAGFIQFKWRVNRDGAVIHGFQCYRRTRRPSISYLQEHGLDLSISCQIKAISEWKLDLMAAKVFEHLTFDKGKTVKEVYKILSRCMAEEKTVRISRKAMLEKSIAKQRERLDKYIDLCADGIITKQELAERRKGLDAQIAELQSQYENVEQEDECSGTLDMNLIAQKLDEWQKASRNDVNRELINSCVAQITPLTNEEYRWVLDFQLTDVQSGNSATCTLDGFMEMARFTISFEEAKAFKASRNQGIRKNEWHDLTVAVGIRTKA
;
A
#
# COMPACT_ATOMS: atom_id res chain seq x y z
N HIS A 1 -1.64 42.11 -6.01
CA HIS A 1 -1.64 40.69 -6.36
C HIS A 1 -1.16 39.87 -5.18
N VAL A 2 -2.05 39.11 -4.54
CA VAL A 2 -1.66 38.16 -3.48
C VAL A 2 -1.14 36.90 -4.17
N SER A 3 0.18 36.68 -4.13
CA SER A 3 0.75 35.43 -4.65
C SER A 3 0.50 34.28 -3.68
N TRP A 4 0.00 33.17 -4.18
CA TRP A 4 -0.15 31.93 -3.45
C TRP A 4 1.17 31.18 -3.38
N ASP A 5 1.63 30.89 -2.18
CA ASP A 5 2.78 30.02 -1.92
C ASP A 5 2.34 28.71 -1.22
N ALA A 6 3.22 27.73 -1.20
CA ALA A 6 2.94 26.41 -0.60
C ALA A 6 2.58 26.50 0.89
N SER A 7 3.14 27.49 1.62
CA SER A 7 2.87 27.68 3.05
C SER A 7 1.47 28.24 3.29
N LYS A 8 1.02 29.17 2.44
CA LYS A 8 -0.34 29.72 2.50
C LYS A 8 -1.38 28.63 2.18
N VAL A 9 -1.15 27.85 1.12
CA VAL A 9 -2.03 26.73 0.76
C VAL A 9 -2.09 25.70 1.87
N SER A 10 -0.94 25.28 2.42
CA SER A 10 -0.91 24.36 3.56
C SER A 10 -1.68 24.88 4.77
N ARG A 11 -1.58 26.16 5.07
CA ARG A 11 -2.28 26.81 6.19
C ARG A 11 -3.79 26.78 5.99
N VAL A 12 -4.27 27.04 4.79
CA VAL A 12 -5.70 26.93 4.42
C VAL A 12 -6.19 25.49 4.58
N LEU A 13 -5.48 24.52 4.03
CA LEU A 13 -5.89 23.11 4.06
C LEU A 13 -5.92 22.50 5.47
N HIS A 14 -5.14 23.03 6.44
CA HIS A 14 -5.16 22.57 7.85
C HIS A 14 -6.07 23.40 8.75
N ASN A 15 -6.79 24.37 8.22
CA ASN A 15 -7.64 25.25 9.03
C ASN A 15 -9.05 24.69 9.19
N ALA A 16 -9.34 24.14 10.37
CA ALA A 16 -10.64 23.55 10.71
C ALA A 16 -11.82 24.52 10.65
N THR A 17 -11.57 25.84 10.62
CA THR A 17 -12.61 26.85 10.49
C THR A 17 -13.40 26.70 9.19
N TYR A 18 -12.76 26.18 8.14
CA TYR A 18 -13.45 25.94 6.86
C TYR A 18 -14.51 24.83 6.94
N LYS A 19 -14.36 23.85 7.84
CA LYS A 19 -15.40 22.86 8.13
C LYS A 19 -16.38 23.26 9.23
N GLY A 20 -16.34 24.53 9.69
CA GLY A 20 -17.21 25.03 10.74
C GLY A 20 -16.76 24.73 12.16
N CYS A 21 -15.48 24.37 12.38
CA CYS A 21 -14.95 24.05 13.71
C CYS A 21 -13.84 25.00 14.13
N ILE A 22 -13.78 25.31 15.43
CA ILE A 22 -12.65 26.00 16.07
C ILE A 22 -11.74 24.95 16.70
N CYS A 23 -10.45 25.03 16.43
CA CYS A 23 -9.46 24.10 16.97
C CYS A 23 -8.67 24.73 18.10
N TYR A 24 -8.73 24.15 19.27
CA TYR A 24 -8.01 24.53 20.48
C TYR A 24 -6.82 23.61 20.75
N ASN A 25 -6.00 23.95 21.74
CA ASN A 25 -4.84 23.21 22.20
C ASN A 25 -3.71 23.05 21.17
N LYS A 26 -3.65 23.95 20.17
CA LYS A 26 -2.55 23.98 19.19
C LYS A 26 -1.21 24.44 19.78
N SER A 27 -1.26 25.11 20.92
CA SER A 27 -0.08 25.59 21.63
C SER A 27 -0.41 25.82 23.09
N HIS A 28 0.59 25.69 23.96
CA HIS A 28 0.53 25.98 25.40
C HIS A 28 1.68 26.84 25.81
N SER A 29 1.58 27.42 27.01
CA SER A 29 2.68 28.18 27.61
C SER A 29 3.57 27.25 28.42
N ASP A 30 4.89 27.43 28.34
CA ASP A 30 5.89 26.62 29.04
C ASP A 30 5.94 26.89 30.57
N GLY A 31 5.30 27.94 31.01
CA GLY A 31 5.21 28.28 32.42
C GLY A 31 4.80 29.73 32.66
N TYR A 32 4.43 30.03 33.90
CA TYR A 32 3.97 31.36 34.29
C TYR A 32 5.06 32.42 34.20
N LEU A 33 6.31 32.05 34.47
CA LEU A 33 7.46 32.97 34.47
C LEU A 33 8.00 33.23 33.06
N THR A 34 8.10 32.22 32.22
CA THR A 34 8.71 32.34 30.89
C THR A 34 7.71 32.77 29.83
N GLN A 35 6.43 32.47 29.99
CA GLN A 35 5.33 32.76 29.08
C GLN A 35 5.63 32.39 27.60
N LYS A 36 6.68 31.58 27.39
CA LYS A 36 7.07 31.15 26.06
C LYS A 36 6.01 30.21 25.45
N ARG A 37 5.51 30.58 24.29
CA ARG A 37 4.50 29.77 23.57
C ARG A 37 5.17 28.60 22.90
N ILE A 38 4.81 27.37 23.29
CA ILE A 38 5.26 26.12 22.70
C ILE A 38 4.14 25.57 21.82
N LYS A 39 4.47 25.21 20.59
CA LYS A 39 3.54 24.58 19.67
C LYS A 39 3.30 23.12 20.12
N ASN A 40 2.04 22.74 20.29
CA ASN A 40 1.69 21.35 20.50
C ASN A 40 1.88 20.58 19.20
N LEU A 41 2.73 19.55 19.22
CA LEU A 41 3.04 18.72 18.06
C LEU A 41 2.19 17.43 17.99
N ASP A 42 1.45 17.16 19.05
CA ASP A 42 0.53 16.03 19.13
C ASP A 42 -0.86 16.46 18.63
N GLU A 43 -1.14 16.14 17.37
CA GLU A 43 -2.42 16.47 16.73
C GLU A 43 -3.60 15.69 17.32
N SER A 44 -3.34 14.57 18.02
CA SER A 44 -4.40 13.77 18.67
C SER A 44 -4.98 14.48 19.90
N SER A 45 -4.22 15.39 20.49
CA SER A 45 -4.64 16.20 21.64
C SER A 45 -5.37 17.48 21.26
N TYR A 46 -5.58 17.77 19.97
CA TYR A 46 -6.33 18.93 19.51
C TYR A 46 -7.83 18.78 19.80
N ILE A 47 -8.42 19.87 20.30
CA ILE A 47 -9.85 19.90 20.65
C ILE A 47 -10.58 20.68 19.57
N TYR A 48 -11.50 20.00 18.88
CA TYR A 48 -12.37 20.61 17.87
C TYR A 48 -13.75 20.90 18.47
N VAL A 49 -14.15 22.16 18.43
CA VAL A 49 -15.47 22.60 18.90
C VAL A 49 -16.21 23.20 17.71
N LYS A 50 -17.47 22.83 17.54
CA LYS A 50 -18.31 23.38 16.48
C LYS A 50 -18.51 24.89 16.71
N GLY A 51 -18.20 25.70 15.70
CA GLY A 51 -18.40 27.16 15.74
C GLY A 51 -19.83 27.56 15.41
N ASP A 52 -20.19 28.79 15.78
CA ASP A 52 -21.48 29.40 15.43
C ASP A 52 -21.36 30.20 14.12
N PHE A 53 -20.91 29.50 13.08
CA PHE A 53 -20.78 30.05 11.72
C PHE A 53 -20.92 28.94 10.67
N GLU A 54 -21.34 29.33 9.47
CA GLU A 54 -21.60 28.43 8.38
C GLU A 54 -20.29 27.86 7.80
N PRO A 55 -20.16 26.52 7.64
CA PRO A 55 -18.97 25.90 7.05
C PRO A 55 -18.85 26.24 5.55
N LEU A 56 -17.63 26.53 5.10
CA LEU A 56 -17.33 26.79 3.68
C LEU A 56 -17.18 25.50 2.87
N VAL A 57 -16.83 24.39 3.51
CA VAL A 57 -16.69 23.08 2.88
C VAL A 57 -17.37 22.03 3.74
N SER A 58 -17.89 20.97 3.11
CA SER A 58 -18.48 19.85 3.83
C SER A 58 -17.42 19.12 4.68
N GLU A 59 -17.86 18.50 5.76
CA GLU A 59 -16.96 17.72 6.64
C GLU A 59 -16.27 16.59 5.88
N GLU A 60 -17.01 15.88 5.01
CA GLU A 60 -16.48 14.82 4.14
C GLU A 60 -15.34 15.31 3.23
N MET A 61 -15.52 16.48 2.60
CA MET A 61 -14.48 17.07 1.74
C MET A 61 -13.25 17.46 2.54
N TRP A 62 -13.43 18.01 3.74
CA TRP A 62 -12.32 18.38 4.61
C TRP A 62 -11.55 17.14 5.10
N GLU A 63 -12.25 16.08 5.53
CA GLU A 63 -11.64 14.83 5.96
C GLU A 63 -10.88 14.12 4.82
N ARG A 64 -11.49 14.06 3.64
CA ARG A 64 -10.80 13.54 2.45
C ARG A 64 -9.51 14.34 2.15
N CYS A 65 -9.55 15.66 2.31
CA CYS A 65 -8.37 16.50 2.18
C CYS A 65 -7.29 16.13 3.22
N GLN A 66 -7.67 15.94 4.50
CA GLN A 66 -6.74 15.53 5.56
C GLN A 66 -6.12 14.15 5.29
N GLN A 67 -6.91 13.18 4.80
CA GLN A 67 -6.41 11.85 4.41
C GLN A 67 -5.36 11.95 3.30
N ILE A 68 -5.60 12.78 2.27
CA ILE A 68 -4.63 13.04 1.20
C ILE A 68 -3.36 13.70 1.75
N LEU A 69 -3.50 14.67 2.66
CA LEU A 69 -2.36 15.32 3.29
C LEU A 69 -1.55 14.36 4.16
N ALA A 70 -2.22 13.53 4.96
CA ALA A 70 -1.59 12.51 5.78
C ALA A 70 -0.82 11.48 4.92
N SER A 71 -1.42 10.99 3.84
CA SER A 71 -0.76 10.06 2.92
C SER A 71 0.49 10.65 2.25
N ARG A 72 0.50 11.97 2.02
CA ARG A 72 1.66 12.69 1.46
C ARG A 72 2.70 13.07 2.50
N SER A 73 2.31 13.20 3.76
CA SER A 73 3.18 13.59 4.88
C SER A 73 3.74 12.39 5.65
N ALA A 74 3.37 11.15 5.28
CA ALA A 74 3.85 9.93 5.92
C ALA A 74 5.39 9.95 6.01
N ARG A 75 5.89 10.26 7.19
CA ARG A 75 7.31 10.26 7.52
C ARG A 75 7.69 8.82 7.79
N VAL A 76 8.75 8.34 7.15
CA VAL A 76 9.31 7.03 7.47
C VAL A 76 9.87 7.11 8.88
N ILE A 77 9.28 6.37 9.78
CA ILE A 77 9.80 6.13 11.12
C ILE A 77 10.67 4.87 10.99
N ASP A 78 11.93 4.95 11.40
CA ASP A 78 12.79 3.77 11.43
C ASP A 78 12.43 2.84 12.60
N GLU A 79 13.05 1.66 12.63
CA GLU A 79 12.84 0.66 13.69
C GLU A 79 13.14 1.17 15.09
N THR A 80 13.87 2.30 15.20
CA THR A 80 14.21 2.97 16.46
C THR A 80 13.23 4.09 16.84
N GLY A 81 12.16 4.30 16.06
CA GLY A 81 11.16 5.35 16.28
C GLY A 81 11.63 6.75 15.85
N LYS A 82 12.77 6.89 15.18
CA LYS A 82 13.33 8.16 14.75
C LYS A 82 12.72 8.64 13.44
N LYS A 83 12.14 9.84 13.44
CA LYS A 83 11.53 10.46 12.26
C LYS A 83 12.62 11.02 11.33
N HIS A 84 12.77 10.46 10.13
CA HIS A 84 13.70 10.97 9.14
C HIS A 84 13.12 12.15 8.35
N LYS A 85 13.73 13.32 8.53
CA LYS A 85 13.28 14.63 7.99
C LYS A 85 13.37 14.74 6.46
N TYR A 86 14.15 13.87 5.80
CA TYR A 86 14.51 13.98 4.38
C TYR A 86 13.96 12.88 3.47
N MET A 87 13.30 11.87 3.98
CA MET A 87 12.68 10.83 3.16
C MET A 87 11.24 11.22 2.81
N ARG A 88 11.07 12.06 1.78
CA ARG A 88 9.77 12.20 1.10
C ARG A 88 9.58 10.99 0.19
N ASN A 89 8.91 9.97 0.67
CA ASN A 89 8.50 8.81 -0.13
C ASN A 89 7.24 9.09 -0.97
N THR A 90 6.93 10.34 -1.27
CA THR A 90 5.86 10.64 -2.24
C THR A 90 6.36 10.27 -3.63
N PRO A 91 5.75 9.27 -4.26
CA PRO A 91 6.15 8.86 -5.60
C PRO A 91 5.94 10.02 -6.58
N LYS A 92 6.93 10.28 -7.42
CA LYS A 92 6.88 11.36 -8.42
C LYS A 92 5.84 11.11 -9.52
N SER A 93 5.47 9.87 -9.72
CA SER A 93 4.45 9.45 -10.69
C SER A 93 3.72 8.22 -10.20
N VAL A 94 2.56 7.93 -10.79
CA VAL A 94 1.78 6.72 -10.52
C VAL A 94 2.65 5.48 -10.73
N TRP A 95 3.46 5.44 -11.78
CA TRP A 95 4.33 4.33 -12.09
C TRP A 95 5.39 4.07 -11.03
N THR A 96 6.02 5.11 -10.47
CA THR A 96 6.98 4.93 -9.35
C THR A 96 6.33 4.42 -8.08
N ALA A 97 5.04 4.72 -7.87
CA ALA A 97 4.28 4.18 -6.75
C ALA A 97 4.05 2.67 -6.88
N LYS A 98 3.76 2.22 -8.11
CA LYS A 98 3.33 0.85 -8.38
C LYS A 98 4.48 -0.10 -8.77
N LEU A 99 5.58 0.43 -9.32
CA LEU A 99 6.72 -0.39 -9.76
C LEU A 99 7.57 -0.87 -8.58
N ARG A 100 7.78 -2.18 -8.51
CA ARG A 100 8.73 -2.84 -7.60
C ARG A 100 9.57 -3.83 -8.38
N CYS A 101 10.88 -3.76 -8.23
CA CYS A 101 11.78 -4.66 -8.95
C CYS A 101 11.78 -6.06 -8.33
N SER A 102 12.01 -7.09 -9.13
CA SER A 102 12.25 -8.46 -8.65
C SER A 102 13.41 -8.55 -7.65
N CYS A 103 14.37 -7.61 -7.69
CA CYS A 103 15.44 -7.50 -6.69
C CYS A 103 15.02 -6.83 -5.36
N GLY A 104 13.72 -6.51 -5.15
CA GLY A 104 13.17 -5.86 -3.97
C GLY A 104 13.26 -4.32 -3.96
N ALA A 105 14.05 -3.69 -4.85
CA ALA A 105 14.19 -2.25 -4.87
C ALA A 105 13.03 -1.53 -5.57
N GLY A 106 12.77 -0.28 -5.18
CA GLY A 106 11.84 0.60 -5.90
C GLY A 106 12.42 1.11 -7.22
N PHE A 107 11.59 1.85 -7.96
CA PHE A 107 11.99 2.52 -9.20
C PHE A 107 12.07 4.02 -9.01
N ILE A 108 13.01 4.64 -9.74
CA ILE A 108 13.13 6.09 -9.86
C ILE A 108 12.72 6.54 -11.26
N GLN A 109 12.04 7.67 -11.33
CA GLN A 109 11.72 8.34 -12.58
C GLN A 109 12.87 9.24 -13.00
N PHE A 110 13.23 9.20 -14.29
CA PHE A 110 14.21 10.10 -14.89
C PHE A 110 13.72 10.59 -16.25
N LYS A 111 14.29 11.68 -16.73
CA LYS A 111 14.04 12.17 -18.08
C LYS A 111 14.78 11.28 -19.07
N TRP A 112 14.03 10.58 -19.93
CA TRP A 112 14.60 9.73 -20.98
C TRP A 112 15.09 10.56 -22.16
N ARG A 113 14.19 11.40 -22.69
CA ARG A 113 14.48 12.36 -23.77
C ARG A 113 13.44 13.48 -23.77
N VAL A 114 13.76 14.53 -24.51
CA VAL A 114 12.83 15.61 -24.83
C VAL A 114 12.53 15.51 -26.32
N ASN A 115 11.29 15.53 -26.71
CA ASN A 115 10.85 15.53 -28.08
C ASN A 115 11.09 16.95 -28.73
N ARG A 116 10.95 17.05 -30.05
CA ARG A 116 11.09 18.33 -30.79
C ARG A 116 10.04 19.37 -30.39
N ASP A 117 8.88 18.93 -29.95
CA ASP A 117 7.76 19.72 -29.42
C ASP A 117 7.94 20.15 -27.96
N GLY A 118 9.08 19.82 -27.34
CA GLY A 118 9.37 20.13 -25.95
C GLY A 118 8.79 19.15 -24.95
N ALA A 119 8.02 18.16 -25.37
CA ALA A 119 7.44 17.13 -24.46
C ALA A 119 8.53 16.24 -23.87
N VAL A 120 8.53 16.09 -22.55
CA VAL A 120 9.47 15.25 -21.81
C VAL A 120 8.97 13.83 -21.78
N ILE A 121 9.73 12.89 -22.31
CA ILE A 121 9.48 11.47 -22.17
C ILE A 121 10.22 10.97 -20.93
N HIS A 122 9.50 10.29 -20.06
CA HIS A 122 10.04 9.72 -18.84
C HIS A 122 10.42 8.25 -19.03
N GLY A 123 11.40 7.83 -18.23
CA GLY A 123 11.77 6.44 -18.04
C GLY A 123 11.84 6.10 -16.56
N PHE A 124 11.79 4.81 -16.27
CA PHE A 124 11.84 4.26 -14.92
C PHE A 124 12.98 3.28 -14.81
N GLN A 125 13.82 3.45 -13.81
CA GLN A 125 14.99 2.59 -13.59
C GLN A 125 15.01 2.08 -12.15
N CYS A 126 15.38 0.83 -11.98
CA CYS A 126 15.56 0.24 -10.66
C CYS A 126 16.60 1.02 -9.85
N TYR A 127 16.25 1.39 -8.60
CA TYR A 127 17.13 2.15 -7.71
C TYR A 127 18.45 1.43 -7.46
N ARG A 128 18.43 0.09 -7.30
CA ARG A 128 19.65 -0.72 -7.12
C ARG A 128 20.57 -0.60 -8.33
N ARG A 129 20.03 -0.64 -9.57
CA ARG A 129 20.83 -0.46 -10.80
C ARG A 129 21.45 0.92 -10.89
N THR A 130 20.76 1.97 -10.42
CA THR A 130 21.28 3.35 -10.45
C THR A 130 22.42 3.58 -9.45
N ARG A 131 22.40 2.88 -8.32
CA ARG A 131 23.38 3.06 -7.22
C ARG A 131 24.55 2.10 -7.24
N ARG A 132 24.53 1.08 -8.10
CA ARG A 132 25.57 0.08 -8.22
C ARG A 132 26.32 0.23 -9.57
N PRO A 133 27.51 -0.35 -9.70
CA PRO A 133 28.25 -0.33 -10.98
C PRO A 133 27.40 -0.87 -12.13
N SER A 134 27.69 -0.43 -13.35
CA SER A 134 27.02 -0.92 -14.54
C SER A 134 27.32 -2.40 -14.78
N ILE A 135 26.39 -3.10 -15.43
CA ILE A 135 26.58 -4.52 -15.78
C ILE A 135 27.83 -4.70 -16.65
N SER A 136 28.07 -3.79 -17.62
CA SER A 136 29.28 -3.81 -18.47
C SER A 136 30.55 -3.71 -17.64
N TYR A 137 30.60 -2.79 -16.70
CA TYR A 137 31.75 -2.65 -15.79
C TYR A 137 31.99 -3.93 -14.98
N LEU A 138 30.94 -4.56 -14.43
CA LEU A 138 31.06 -5.80 -13.68
C LEU A 138 31.59 -6.94 -14.56
N GLN A 139 31.11 -7.04 -15.81
CA GLN A 139 31.57 -8.04 -16.78
C GLN A 139 33.06 -7.85 -17.16
N GLU A 140 33.44 -6.60 -17.47
CA GLU A 140 34.83 -6.26 -17.85
C GLU A 140 35.83 -6.55 -16.73
N HIS A 141 35.40 -6.46 -15.46
CA HIS A 141 36.25 -6.69 -14.30
C HIS A 141 36.06 -8.08 -13.65
N GLY A 142 35.29 -8.96 -14.27
CA GLY A 142 35.04 -10.33 -13.75
C GLY A 142 34.34 -10.36 -12.38
N LEU A 143 33.56 -9.30 -12.04
CA LEU A 143 32.86 -9.19 -10.78
C LEU A 143 31.46 -9.83 -10.86
N ASP A 144 30.92 -10.21 -9.69
CA ASP A 144 29.61 -10.83 -9.61
C ASP A 144 28.49 -9.88 -10.11
N LEU A 145 27.72 -10.34 -11.11
CA LEU A 145 26.63 -9.59 -11.71
C LEU A 145 25.44 -9.39 -10.76
N SER A 146 25.32 -10.21 -9.71
CA SER A 146 24.26 -10.10 -8.70
C SER A 146 24.36 -8.83 -7.84
N ILE A 147 25.52 -8.18 -7.84
CA ILE A 147 25.76 -6.88 -7.17
C ILE A 147 24.82 -5.80 -7.74
N SER A 148 24.55 -5.82 -9.04
CA SER A 148 23.68 -4.86 -9.72
C SER A 148 22.41 -5.52 -10.24
N CYS A 149 21.36 -4.72 -10.45
CA CYS A 149 20.11 -5.23 -11.02
C CYS A 149 20.21 -5.33 -12.54
N GLN A 150 19.78 -6.46 -13.12
CA GLN A 150 19.82 -6.70 -14.55
C GLN A 150 18.64 -6.10 -15.32
N ILE A 151 17.56 -5.71 -14.62
CA ILE A 151 16.38 -5.11 -15.25
C ILE A 151 16.79 -3.77 -15.90
N LYS A 152 16.53 -3.65 -17.20
CA LYS A 152 16.76 -2.43 -17.99
C LYS A 152 15.77 -1.33 -17.60
N ALA A 153 16.08 -0.10 -17.99
CA ALA A 153 15.14 1.00 -17.82
C ALA A 153 13.87 0.79 -18.67
N ILE A 154 12.72 1.12 -18.11
CA ILE A 154 11.41 0.93 -18.73
C ILE A 154 10.92 2.31 -19.15
N SER A 155 10.56 2.50 -20.42
CA SER A 155 9.98 3.75 -20.91
C SER A 155 8.51 3.86 -20.52
N GLU A 156 8.03 5.07 -20.24
CA GLU A 156 6.65 5.35 -19.82
C GLU A 156 5.62 4.76 -20.79
N TRP A 157 5.83 4.92 -22.09
CA TRP A 157 4.91 4.41 -23.09
C TRP A 157 4.74 2.87 -23.09
N LYS A 158 5.76 2.11 -22.66
CA LYS A 158 5.65 0.65 -22.49
C LYS A 158 4.72 0.29 -21.35
N LEU A 159 4.76 1.06 -20.27
CA LEU A 159 3.86 0.89 -19.12
C LEU A 159 2.43 1.25 -19.51
N ASP A 160 2.25 2.34 -20.26
CA ASP A 160 0.94 2.75 -20.79
C ASP A 160 0.35 1.69 -21.73
N LEU A 161 1.18 1.11 -22.62
CA LEU A 161 0.79 0.02 -23.52
C LEU A 161 0.36 -1.22 -22.73
N MET A 162 1.19 -1.65 -21.77
CA MET A 162 0.84 -2.80 -20.93
C MET A 162 -0.46 -2.55 -20.16
N ALA A 163 -0.67 -1.35 -19.60
CA ALA A 163 -1.90 -1.00 -18.91
C ALA A 163 -3.11 -1.09 -19.84
N ALA A 164 -3.03 -0.49 -21.04
CA ALA A 164 -4.11 -0.55 -22.02
C ALA A 164 -4.48 -2.00 -22.36
N LYS A 165 -3.47 -2.86 -22.57
CA LYS A 165 -3.69 -4.28 -22.88
C LYS A 165 -4.21 -5.09 -21.70
N VAL A 166 -3.76 -4.80 -20.48
CA VAL A 166 -4.32 -5.43 -19.26
C VAL A 166 -5.82 -5.14 -19.13
N PHE A 167 -6.22 -3.87 -19.25
CA PHE A 167 -7.63 -3.50 -19.14
C PHE A 167 -8.46 -3.99 -20.32
N GLU A 168 -7.91 -3.99 -21.55
CA GLU A 168 -8.56 -4.59 -22.72
C GLU A 168 -8.84 -6.09 -22.49
N HIS A 169 -7.84 -6.83 -22.04
CA HIS A 169 -7.96 -8.28 -21.79
C HIS A 169 -8.98 -8.59 -20.68
N LEU A 170 -8.95 -7.84 -19.58
CA LEU A 170 -9.89 -8.02 -18.46
C LEU A 170 -11.34 -7.72 -18.84
N THR A 171 -11.56 -6.80 -19.78
CA THR A 171 -12.90 -6.36 -20.20
C THR A 171 -13.43 -7.10 -21.43
N PHE A 172 -12.56 -7.83 -22.15
CA PHE A 172 -12.94 -8.56 -23.37
C PHE A 172 -13.93 -9.70 -23.07
N ASP A 173 -13.66 -10.50 -22.03
CA ASP A 173 -14.57 -11.56 -21.56
C ASP A 173 -14.90 -11.34 -20.07
N LYS A 174 -15.79 -10.39 -19.83
CA LYS A 174 -16.24 -10.04 -18.49
C LYS A 174 -16.75 -11.20 -17.69
N GLY A 175 -17.59 -12.04 -18.30
CA GLY A 175 -18.24 -13.16 -17.62
C GLY A 175 -17.22 -14.16 -17.10
N LYS A 176 -16.19 -14.43 -17.88
CA LYS A 176 -15.10 -15.32 -17.50
C LYS A 176 -14.24 -14.68 -16.43
N THR A 177 -13.86 -13.42 -16.61
CA THR A 177 -13.03 -12.66 -15.65
C THR A 177 -13.71 -12.57 -14.28
N VAL A 178 -15.01 -12.23 -14.22
CA VAL A 178 -15.77 -12.19 -12.96
C VAL A 178 -15.76 -13.54 -12.25
N LYS A 179 -15.98 -14.64 -12.98
CA LYS A 179 -15.97 -15.99 -12.40
C LYS A 179 -14.60 -16.39 -11.87
N GLU A 180 -13.53 -16.06 -12.59
CA GLU A 180 -12.16 -16.35 -12.17
C GLU A 180 -11.77 -15.52 -10.93
N VAL A 181 -12.06 -14.22 -10.94
CA VAL A 181 -11.83 -13.33 -9.79
C VAL A 181 -12.59 -13.84 -8.57
N TYR A 182 -13.87 -14.14 -8.72
CA TYR A 182 -14.70 -14.67 -7.65
C TYR A 182 -14.15 -15.99 -7.09
N LYS A 183 -13.77 -16.92 -7.96
CA LYS A 183 -13.19 -18.22 -7.56
C LYS A 183 -11.89 -18.03 -6.75
N ILE A 184 -11.01 -17.16 -7.21
CA ILE A 184 -9.75 -16.87 -6.53
C ILE A 184 -10.01 -16.24 -5.15
N LEU A 185 -10.84 -15.21 -5.10
CA LEU A 185 -11.15 -14.51 -3.86
C LEU A 185 -11.88 -15.39 -2.85
N SER A 186 -12.84 -16.20 -3.32
CA SER A 186 -13.55 -17.17 -2.47
C SER A 186 -12.60 -18.21 -1.86
N ARG A 187 -11.63 -18.67 -2.64
CA ARG A 187 -10.59 -19.59 -2.15
C ARG A 187 -9.71 -18.93 -1.11
N CYS A 188 -9.26 -17.70 -1.36
CA CYS A 188 -8.44 -16.94 -0.41
C CYS A 188 -9.18 -16.71 0.89
N MET A 189 -10.45 -16.32 0.83
CA MET A 189 -11.29 -16.14 2.03
C MET A 189 -11.46 -17.44 2.82
N ALA A 190 -11.62 -18.58 2.13
CA ALA A 190 -11.70 -19.88 2.77
C ALA A 190 -10.39 -20.29 3.45
N GLU A 191 -9.26 -20.04 2.80
CA GLU A 191 -7.92 -20.28 3.36
C GLU A 191 -7.65 -19.38 4.57
N GLU A 192 -7.97 -18.09 4.50
CA GLU A 192 -7.87 -17.15 5.61
C GLU A 192 -8.74 -17.59 6.81
N LYS A 193 -9.98 -18.04 6.54
CA LYS A 193 -10.88 -18.52 7.60
C LYS A 193 -10.30 -19.75 8.32
N THR A 194 -9.69 -20.70 7.57
CA THR A 194 -9.04 -21.87 8.15
C THR A 194 -7.84 -21.50 9.02
N VAL A 195 -7.03 -20.53 8.58
CA VAL A 195 -5.88 -20.03 9.35
C VAL A 195 -6.34 -19.33 10.62
N ARG A 196 -7.40 -18.52 10.58
CA ARG A 196 -7.97 -17.84 11.75
C ARG A 196 -8.53 -18.85 12.77
N ILE A 197 -9.27 -19.87 12.31
CA ILE A 197 -9.78 -20.94 13.18
C ILE A 197 -8.62 -21.66 13.88
N SER A 198 -7.55 -21.99 13.13
CA SER A 198 -6.36 -22.62 13.72
C SER A 198 -5.68 -21.72 14.74
N ARG A 199 -5.58 -20.40 14.45
CA ARG A 199 -5.01 -19.41 15.36
C ARG A 199 -5.84 -19.25 16.63
N LYS A 200 -7.18 -19.17 16.52
CA LYS A 200 -8.10 -19.17 17.68
C LYS A 200 -7.87 -20.38 18.57
N ALA A 201 -7.87 -21.58 17.99
CA ALA A 201 -7.65 -22.83 18.74
C ALA A 201 -6.26 -22.87 19.42
N MET A 202 -5.24 -22.30 18.80
CA MET A 202 -3.90 -22.20 19.39
C MET A 202 -3.88 -21.22 20.58
N LEU A 203 -4.54 -20.07 20.46
CA LEU A 203 -4.66 -19.08 21.52
C LEU A 203 -5.46 -19.64 22.72
N GLU A 204 -6.57 -20.31 22.47
CA GLU A 204 -7.37 -21.00 23.52
C GLU A 204 -6.55 -22.02 24.30
N LYS A 205 -5.79 -22.87 23.60
CA LYS A 205 -4.88 -23.83 24.26
C LYS A 205 -3.80 -23.13 25.09
N SER A 206 -3.29 -22.00 24.60
CA SER A 206 -2.28 -21.23 25.32
C SER A 206 -2.86 -20.59 26.58
N ILE A 207 -4.07 -20.04 26.53
CA ILE A 207 -4.78 -19.47 27.66
C ILE A 207 -5.06 -20.57 28.68
N ALA A 208 -5.60 -21.72 28.25
CA ALA A 208 -5.87 -22.86 29.11
C ALA A 208 -4.62 -23.36 29.86
N LYS A 209 -3.49 -23.46 29.14
CA LYS A 209 -2.20 -23.83 29.71
C LYS A 209 -1.70 -22.85 30.78
N GLN A 210 -1.90 -21.55 30.59
CA GLN A 210 -1.49 -20.55 31.58
C GLN A 210 -2.42 -20.58 32.81
N ARG A 211 -3.72 -20.82 32.62
CA ARG A 211 -4.67 -21.02 33.73
C ARG A 211 -4.32 -22.25 34.54
N GLU A 212 -4.04 -23.39 33.89
CA GLU A 212 -3.60 -24.63 34.58
C GLU A 212 -2.31 -24.41 35.40
N ARG A 213 -1.39 -23.58 34.88
CA ARG A 213 -0.19 -23.21 35.66
C ARG A 213 -0.52 -22.38 36.87
N LEU A 214 -1.48 -21.45 36.75
CA LEU A 214 -1.94 -20.62 37.86
C LEU A 214 -2.57 -21.51 38.94
N ASP A 215 -3.42 -22.44 38.56
CA ASP A 215 -4.05 -23.40 39.47
C ASP A 215 -3.00 -24.23 40.21
N LYS A 216 -2.00 -24.76 39.53
CA LYS A 216 -0.88 -25.48 40.17
C LYS A 216 -0.11 -24.60 41.18
N TYR A 217 0.07 -23.32 40.95
CA TYR A 217 0.69 -22.44 41.93
C TYR A 217 -0.22 -22.17 43.13
N ILE A 218 -1.53 -22.13 42.93
CA ILE A 218 -2.51 -22.03 44.03
C ILE A 218 -2.43 -23.28 44.90
N ASP A 219 -2.39 -24.48 44.31
CA ASP A 219 -2.27 -25.75 45.02
C ASP A 219 -0.97 -25.82 45.85
N LEU A 220 0.18 -25.43 45.24
CA LEU A 220 1.47 -25.39 45.93
C LEU A 220 1.48 -24.40 47.11
N CYS A 221 0.69 -23.33 47.05
CA CYS A 221 0.55 -22.40 48.14
C CYS A 221 -0.36 -22.97 49.24
N ALA A 222 -1.40 -23.72 48.85
CA ALA A 222 -2.29 -24.43 49.81
C ALA A 222 -1.53 -25.50 50.58
N ASP A 223 -0.59 -26.19 49.91
CA ASP A 223 0.27 -27.20 50.51
C ASP A 223 1.43 -26.60 51.34
N GLY A 224 1.53 -25.28 51.39
CA GLY A 224 2.55 -24.58 52.18
C GLY A 224 3.97 -24.60 51.57
N ILE A 225 4.11 -25.05 50.33
CA ILE A 225 5.40 -25.16 49.63
C ILE A 225 5.92 -23.79 49.18
N ILE A 226 5.02 -22.87 48.82
CA ILE A 226 5.35 -21.48 48.44
C ILE A 226 4.64 -20.49 49.36
N THR A 227 5.24 -19.33 49.54
CA THR A 227 4.69 -18.25 50.37
C THR A 227 3.60 -17.49 49.61
N LYS A 228 2.69 -16.84 50.34
CA LYS A 228 1.65 -15.97 49.76
C LYS A 228 2.20 -14.83 48.94
N GLN A 229 3.39 -14.32 49.30
CA GLN A 229 4.07 -13.26 48.53
C GLN A 229 4.57 -13.76 47.18
N GLU A 230 5.23 -14.89 47.13
CA GLU A 230 5.69 -15.53 45.90
C GLU A 230 4.54 -15.88 44.97
N LEU A 231 3.42 -16.37 45.52
CA LEU A 231 2.20 -16.62 44.74
C LEU A 231 1.69 -15.32 44.11
N ALA A 232 1.61 -14.22 44.90
CA ALA A 232 1.12 -12.93 44.40
C ALA A 232 1.95 -12.38 43.25
N GLU A 233 3.28 -12.47 43.34
CA GLU A 233 4.20 -12.01 42.25
C GLU A 233 4.03 -12.86 40.97
N ARG A 234 3.99 -14.20 41.11
CA ARG A 234 3.83 -15.10 39.97
C ARG A 234 2.45 -14.98 39.34
N ARG A 235 1.40 -14.80 40.16
CA ARG A 235 0.04 -14.57 39.72
C ARG A 235 -0.07 -13.32 38.87
N LYS A 236 0.52 -12.20 39.34
CA LYS A 236 0.53 -10.92 38.55
C LYS A 236 1.14 -11.07 37.18
N GLY A 237 2.24 -11.84 37.08
CA GLY A 237 2.89 -12.11 35.78
C GLY A 237 2.04 -12.99 34.87
N LEU A 238 1.40 -14.04 35.41
CA LEU A 238 0.53 -14.93 34.63
C LEU A 238 -0.78 -14.27 34.23
N ASP A 239 -1.39 -13.46 35.09
CA ASP A 239 -2.61 -12.70 34.81
C ASP A 239 -2.35 -11.70 33.66
N ALA A 240 -1.18 -11.03 33.63
CA ALA A 240 -0.79 -10.14 32.54
C ALA A 240 -0.62 -10.90 31.20
N GLN A 241 -0.01 -12.11 31.23
CA GLN A 241 0.13 -12.94 30.04
C GLN A 241 -1.23 -13.46 29.53
N ILE A 242 -2.13 -13.84 30.43
CA ILE A 242 -3.49 -14.27 30.09
C ILE A 242 -4.27 -13.12 29.46
N ALA A 243 -4.19 -11.90 30.03
CA ALA A 243 -4.86 -10.73 29.51
C ALA A 243 -4.36 -10.36 28.10
N GLU A 244 -3.06 -10.48 27.84
CA GLU A 244 -2.48 -10.24 26.51
C GLU A 244 -2.98 -11.29 25.49
N LEU A 245 -2.98 -12.57 25.85
CA LEU A 245 -3.49 -13.63 24.99
C LEU A 245 -5.00 -13.50 24.72
N GLN A 246 -5.77 -13.04 25.71
CA GLN A 246 -7.20 -12.75 25.56
C GLN A 246 -7.43 -11.57 24.59
N SER A 247 -6.65 -10.50 24.71
CA SER A 247 -6.71 -9.37 23.77
C SER A 247 -6.39 -9.82 22.35
N GLN A 248 -5.40 -10.69 22.16
CA GLN A 248 -5.09 -11.26 20.84
C GLN A 248 -6.22 -12.12 20.30
N TYR A 249 -6.91 -12.88 21.15
CA TYR A 249 -8.06 -13.68 20.78
C TYR A 249 -9.26 -12.81 20.35
N GLU A 250 -9.58 -11.77 21.11
CA GLU A 250 -10.64 -10.80 20.82
C GLU A 250 -10.38 -10.07 19.50
N ASN A 251 -9.12 -9.69 19.20
CA ASN A 251 -8.75 -9.08 17.94
C ASN A 251 -9.02 -10.00 16.75
N VAL A 252 -8.69 -11.30 16.86
CA VAL A 252 -8.99 -12.29 15.82
C VAL A 252 -10.50 -12.49 15.64
N GLU A 253 -11.28 -12.37 16.73
CA GLU A 253 -12.74 -12.49 16.69
C GLU A 253 -13.40 -11.29 16.00
N GLN A 254 -12.94 -10.08 16.29
CA GLN A 254 -13.38 -8.86 15.59
C GLN A 254 -13.05 -8.88 14.09
N GLU A 255 -11.89 -9.45 13.70
CA GLU A 255 -11.54 -9.64 12.29
C GLU A 255 -12.51 -10.62 11.58
N ASP A 256 -13.08 -11.60 12.26
CA ASP A 256 -14.07 -12.52 11.70
C ASP A 256 -15.43 -11.84 11.45
N GLU A 257 -15.87 -10.97 12.34
CA GLU A 257 -17.13 -10.24 12.20
C GLU A 257 -17.08 -9.21 11.07
N CYS A 258 -15.91 -8.65 10.79
CA CYS A 258 -15.70 -7.69 9.71
C CYS A 258 -15.50 -8.33 8.33
N SER A 259 -15.49 -9.65 8.19
CA SER A 259 -15.33 -10.32 6.91
C SER A 259 -16.63 -10.25 6.09
N GLY A 260 -16.69 -9.26 5.17
CA GLY A 260 -17.84 -9.05 4.28
C GLY A 260 -18.08 -10.24 3.33
N THR A 261 -19.32 -10.41 2.89
CA THR A 261 -19.69 -11.39 1.87
C THR A 261 -19.22 -10.93 0.49
N LEU A 262 -18.52 -11.81 -0.22
CA LEU A 262 -18.08 -11.54 -1.59
C LEU A 262 -19.28 -11.60 -2.55
N ASP A 263 -19.56 -10.49 -3.26
CA ASP A 263 -20.63 -10.41 -4.24
C ASP A 263 -20.07 -10.34 -5.67
N MET A 264 -20.53 -11.24 -6.54
CA MET A 264 -20.19 -11.25 -7.97
C MET A 264 -20.61 -9.95 -8.67
N ASN A 265 -21.74 -9.37 -8.26
CA ASN A 265 -22.24 -8.13 -8.85
C ASN A 265 -21.28 -6.96 -8.58
N LEU A 266 -20.67 -6.92 -7.40
CA LEU A 266 -19.70 -5.89 -7.05
C LEU A 266 -18.43 -5.98 -7.92
N ILE A 267 -17.96 -7.21 -8.19
CA ILE A 267 -16.84 -7.45 -9.11
C ILE A 267 -17.20 -6.99 -10.52
N ALA A 268 -18.41 -7.33 -11.00
CA ALA A 268 -18.88 -6.93 -12.30
C ALA A 268 -19.00 -5.40 -12.44
N GLN A 269 -19.52 -4.71 -11.42
CA GLN A 269 -19.59 -3.24 -11.37
C GLN A 269 -18.21 -2.61 -11.45
N LYS A 270 -17.23 -3.12 -10.70
CA LYS A 270 -15.84 -2.62 -10.74
C LYS A 270 -15.22 -2.78 -12.12
N LEU A 271 -15.45 -3.91 -12.79
CA LEU A 271 -14.97 -4.11 -14.16
C LEU A 271 -15.66 -3.16 -15.14
N ASP A 272 -16.95 -2.81 -14.93
CA ASP A 272 -17.66 -1.83 -15.75
C ASP A 272 -17.11 -0.41 -15.55
N GLU A 273 -16.78 -0.04 -14.33
CA GLU A 273 -16.11 1.23 -14.05
C GLU A 273 -14.75 1.30 -14.76
N TRP A 274 -13.97 0.21 -14.70
CA TRP A 274 -12.67 0.12 -15.36
C TRP A 274 -12.80 0.20 -16.89
N GLN A 275 -13.80 -0.47 -17.46
CA GLN A 275 -14.07 -0.40 -18.88
C GLN A 275 -14.44 0.99 -19.36
N LYS A 276 -15.29 1.71 -18.61
CA LYS A 276 -15.68 3.08 -18.93
C LYS A 276 -14.50 4.04 -18.84
N ALA A 277 -13.66 3.89 -17.81
CA ALA A 277 -12.48 4.73 -17.61
C ALA A 277 -11.34 4.45 -18.59
N SER A 278 -11.24 3.21 -19.11
CA SER A 278 -10.20 2.78 -20.05
C SER A 278 -10.43 3.23 -21.50
N ARG A 279 -11.67 3.59 -21.89
CA ARG A 279 -12.00 3.91 -23.28
C ARG A 279 -11.36 5.18 -23.84
N ASN A 280 -10.96 6.13 -23.00
CA ASN A 280 -10.55 7.48 -23.44
C ASN A 280 -9.05 7.80 -23.25
N ASP A 281 -8.27 6.93 -22.81
CA ASP A 281 -6.83 6.93 -22.51
C ASP A 281 -6.59 6.22 -21.17
N VAL A 282 -5.39 5.63 -20.98
CA VAL A 282 -5.07 4.97 -19.71
C VAL A 282 -5.06 6.02 -18.58
N ASN A 283 -6.19 6.15 -17.90
CA ASN A 283 -6.36 7.12 -16.84
C ASN A 283 -5.44 6.76 -15.66
N ARG A 284 -4.59 7.68 -15.26
CA ARG A 284 -3.65 7.49 -14.13
C ARG A 284 -4.37 7.27 -12.80
N GLU A 285 -5.57 7.81 -12.64
CA GLU A 285 -6.41 7.56 -11.46
C GLU A 285 -6.89 6.11 -11.43
N LEU A 286 -7.26 5.56 -12.60
CA LEU A 286 -7.64 4.16 -12.73
C LEU A 286 -6.48 3.24 -12.33
N ILE A 287 -5.27 3.49 -12.83
CA ILE A 287 -4.08 2.72 -12.44
C ILE A 287 -3.84 2.80 -10.94
N ASN A 288 -4.02 3.99 -10.36
CA ASN A 288 -3.79 4.19 -8.94
C ASN A 288 -4.78 3.43 -8.07
N SER A 289 -6.03 3.32 -8.49
CA SER A 289 -7.09 2.61 -7.76
C SER A 289 -7.07 1.09 -7.96
N CYS A 290 -6.76 0.62 -9.20
CA CYS A 290 -6.94 -0.79 -9.56
C CYS A 290 -5.65 -1.62 -9.50
N VAL A 291 -4.48 -1.00 -9.65
CA VAL A 291 -3.20 -1.71 -9.68
C VAL A 291 -2.53 -1.62 -8.32
N ALA A 292 -2.29 -2.74 -7.68
CA ALA A 292 -1.54 -2.80 -6.43
C ALA A 292 -0.03 -2.67 -6.70
N GLN A 293 0.50 -3.47 -7.62
CA GLN A 293 1.93 -3.55 -7.89
C GLN A 293 2.22 -4.03 -9.30
N ILE A 294 3.32 -3.55 -9.87
CA ILE A 294 3.90 -4.02 -11.14
C ILE A 294 5.33 -4.46 -10.87
N THR A 295 5.65 -5.71 -11.20
CA THR A 295 6.99 -6.27 -10.98
C THR A 295 7.57 -6.78 -12.30
N PRO A 296 8.62 -6.16 -12.85
CA PRO A 296 9.38 -6.74 -13.92
C PRO A 296 10.16 -7.95 -13.39
N LEU A 297 9.90 -9.13 -13.92
CA LEU A 297 10.63 -10.36 -13.63
C LEU A 297 11.88 -10.45 -14.48
N THR A 298 11.74 -10.15 -15.76
CA THR A 298 12.81 -10.00 -16.74
C THR A 298 12.64 -8.68 -17.51
N ASN A 299 13.44 -8.44 -18.54
CA ASN A 299 13.28 -7.28 -19.42
C ASN A 299 12.05 -7.39 -20.33
N GLU A 300 11.48 -8.58 -20.45
CA GLU A 300 10.39 -8.95 -21.36
C GLU A 300 9.16 -9.48 -20.62
N GLU A 301 9.31 -9.90 -19.36
CA GLU A 301 8.23 -10.45 -18.55
C GLU A 301 7.89 -9.55 -17.36
N TYR A 302 6.59 -9.24 -17.24
CA TYR A 302 6.03 -8.35 -16.22
C TYR A 302 4.88 -9.03 -15.49
N ARG A 303 4.85 -8.87 -14.17
CA ARG A 303 3.75 -9.29 -13.32
C ARG A 303 2.95 -8.08 -12.87
N TRP A 304 1.65 -8.11 -13.13
CA TRP A 304 0.68 -7.09 -12.74
C TRP A 304 -0.23 -7.64 -11.66
N VAL A 305 -0.18 -7.02 -10.49
CA VAL A 305 -1.04 -7.37 -9.36
C VAL A 305 -2.16 -6.35 -9.27
N LEU A 306 -3.40 -6.82 -9.37
CA LEU A 306 -4.59 -6.00 -9.30
C LEU A 306 -5.17 -6.00 -7.89
N ASP A 307 -5.80 -4.88 -7.52
CA ASP A 307 -6.53 -4.69 -6.28
C ASP A 307 -7.98 -4.32 -6.62
N PHE A 308 -8.91 -5.20 -6.32
CA PHE A 308 -10.33 -4.96 -6.59
C PHE A 308 -11.02 -4.13 -5.51
N GLN A 309 -10.37 -3.88 -4.36
CA GLN A 309 -10.91 -3.09 -3.24
C GLN A 309 -12.38 -3.47 -2.93
N LEU A 310 -12.65 -4.77 -2.80
CA LEU A 310 -13.99 -5.31 -2.60
C LEU A 310 -14.45 -5.24 -1.13
N THR A 311 -13.59 -4.78 -0.24
CA THR A 311 -13.89 -4.55 1.18
C THR A 311 -13.59 -3.11 1.53
N ASP A 312 -14.50 -2.43 2.21
CA ASP A 312 -14.34 -1.08 2.76
C ASP A 312 -13.29 -0.97 3.89
N VAL A 313 -12.47 -2.00 4.08
CA VAL A 313 -11.42 -1.98 5.07
C VAL A 313 -10.28 -1.10 4.56
N GLN A 314 -10.26 0.13 5.06
CA GLN A 314 -9.10 1.02 5.03
C GLN A 314 -7.91 0.37 5.75
N SER A 315 -7.25 -0.58 5.12
CA SER A 315 -5.96 -1.04 5.63
C SER A 315 -4.89 -0.05 5.18
N GLY A 316 -4.64 0.95 6.01
CA GLY A 316 -3.58 1.94 5.86
C GLY A 316 -2.18 1.37 6.06
N ASN A 317 -1.89 0.18 5.59
CA ASN A 317 -0.54 -0.35 5.54
C ASN A 317 -0.25 -0.86 4.14
N SER A 318 0.60 -0.13 3.43
CA SER A 318 1.34 -0.58 2.26
C SER A 318 2.27 -1.74 2.66
N ALA A 319 1.69 -2.89 2.99
CA ALA A 319 2.48 -4.09 3.19
C ALA A 319 3.09 -4.46 1.84
N THR A 320 4.41 -4.55 1.79
CA THR A 320 5.18 -5.06 0.66
C THR A 320 4.63 -6.43 0.27
N CYS A 321 4.06 -6.50 -0.94
CA CYS A 321 3.61 -7.76 -1.50
C CYS A 321 4.86 -8.65 -1.67
N THR A 322 4.96 -9.69 -0.87
CA THR A 322 5.93 -10.75 -1.13
C THR A 322 5.49 -11.49 -2.39
N LEU A 323 6.45 -12.03 -3.15
CA LEU A 323 6.20 -12.75 -4.40
C LEU A 323 5.26 -13.98 -4.22
N ASP A 324 5.09 -14.42 -2.99
CA ASP A 324 4.42 -15.66 -2.61
C ASP A 324 2.89 -15.59 -2.59
N GLY A 325 2.29 -14.42 -2.66
CA GLY A 325 0.84 -14.21 -2.63
C GLY A 325 0.21 -13.82 -3.98
N PHE A 326 0.81 -14.19 -5.12
CA PHE A 326 0.28 -13.87 -6.44
C PHE A 326 -0.49 -15.04 -7.04
N MET A 327 -1.78 -14.86 -7.31
CA MET A 327 -2.59 -15.80 -8.09
C MET A 327 -2.82 -15.26 -9.50
N GLU A 328 -2.26 -15.94 -10.48
CA GLU A 328 -2.37 -15.56 -11.89
C GLU A 328 -3.79 -15.83 -12.41
N MET A 329 -4.37 -14.82 -13.05
CA MET A 329 -5.69 -14.87 -13.70
C MET A 329 -5.58 -14.99 -15.20
N ALA A 330 -4.61 -14.28 -15.78
CA ALA A 330 -4.41 -14.21 -17.21
C ALA A 330 -2.92 -14.01 -17.53
N ARG A 331 -2.50 -14.56 -18.67
CA ARG A 331 -1.17 -14.33 -19.24
C ARG A 331 -1.32 -14.12 -20.73
N PHE A 332 -0.71 -13.07 -21.24
CA PHE A 332 -0.72 -12.73 -22.66
C PHE A 332 0.59 -12.08 -23.08
N THR A 333 0.85 -12.09 -24.38
CA THR A 333 2.06 -11.51 -24.96
C THR A 333 1.65 -10.34 -25.87
N ILE A 334 2.35 -9.21 -25.72
CA ILE A 334 2.16 -8.02 -26.56
C ILE A 334 3.18 -8.07 -27.67
N SER A 335 2.70 -8.19 -28.89
CA SER A 335 3.49 -8.32 -30.10
C SER A 335 4.03 -6.98 -30.61
N PHE A 336 4.99 -7.05 -31.55
CA PHE A 336 5.49 -5.86 -32.24
C PHE A 336 4.39 -5.06 -32.95
N GLU A 337 3.43 -5.74 -33.61
CA GLU A 337 2.37 -5.07 -34.37
C GLU A 337 1.43 -4.29 -33.43
N GLU A 338 1.11 -4.80 -32.26
CA GLU A 338 0.32 -4.10 -31.25
C GLU A 338 1.07 -2.88 -30.71
N ALA A 339 2.36 -3.02 -30.43
CA ALA A 339 3.21 -1.93 -29.99
C ALA A 339 3.33 -0.82 -31.07
N LYS A 340 3.42 -1.22 -32.32
CA LYS A 340 3.45 -0.32 -33.48
C LYS A 340 2.13 0.42 -33.64
N ALA A 341 0.99 -0.27 -33.54
CA ALA A 341 -0.33 0.33 -33.61
C ALA A 341 -0.54 1.35 -32.48
N PHE A 342 -0.16 0.99 -31.25
CA PHE A 342 -0.26 1.87 -30.08
C PHE A 342 0.59 3.14 -30.22
N LYS A 343 1.80 3.03 -30.80
CA LYS A 343 2.64 4.21 -31.05
C LYS A 343 2.16 5.02 -32.22
N ALA A 344 1.63 4.40 -33.26
CA ALA A 344 1.06 5.09 -34.41
C ALA A 344 -0.15 5.96 -34.00
N SER A 345 -1.02 5.48 -33.09
CA SER A 345 -2.13 6.27 -32.56
C SER A 345 -1.67 7.55 -31.81
N ARG A 346 -0.41 7.60 -31.39
CA ARG A 346 0.23 8.77 -30.74
C ARG A 346 1.21 9.52 -31.64
N ASN A 347 1.11 9.34 -32.93
CA ASN A 347 2.01 9.93 -33.95
C ASN A 347 3.49 9.61 -33.70
N GLN A 348 3.82 8.43 -33.21
CA GLN A 348 5.17 7.97 -32.89
C GLN A 348 5.50 6.66 -33.62
N GLY A 349 6.74 6.54 -34.08
CA GLY A 349 7.25 5.31 -34.68
C GLY A 349 8.00 4.41 -33.69
N ILE A 350 8.14 3.14 -34.06
CA ILE A 350 9.01 2.17 -33.40
C ILE A 350 9.74 1.35 -34.44
N ARG A 351 10.99 0.98 -34.18
CA ARG A 351 11.77 0.08 -35.04
C ARG A 351 11.66 -1.36 -34.55
N LYS A 352 11.56 -2.32 -35.45
CA LYS A 352 11.40 -3.75 -35.11
C LYS A 352 12.57 -4.28 -34.29
N ASN A 353 13.77 -3.89 -34.58
CA ASN A 353 15.00 -4.28 -33.85
C ASN A 353 15.13 -3.65 -32.45
N GLU A 354 14.28 -2.70 -32.08
CA GLU A 354 14.21 -2.09 -30.75
C GLU A 354 13.12 -2.74 -29.87
N TRP A 355 12.37 -3.70 -30.40
CA TRP A 355 11.27 -4.35 -29.72
C TRP A 355 11.55 -5.82 -29.45
N HIS A 356 11.24 -6.23 -28.26
CA HIS A 356 11.09 -7.63 -27.86
C HIS A 356 9.66 -7.79 -27.31
N ASP A 357 9.01 -8.88 -27.68
CA ASP A 357 7.65 -9.15 -27.24
C ASP A 357 7.57 -9.15 -25.71
N LEU A 358 6.53 -8.52 -25.18
CA LEU A 358 6.35 -8.37 -23.74
C LEU A 358 5.32 -9.36 -23.24
N THR A 359 5.69 -10.22 -22.32
CA THR A 359 4.77 -11.13 -21.65
C THR A 359 4.26 -10.46 -20.36
N VAL A 360 2.95 -10.40 -20.21
CA VAL A 360 2.28 -9.82 -19.06
C VAL A 360 1.45 -10.89 -18.36
N ALA A 361 1.81 -11.19 -17.13
CA ALA A 361 1.04 -12.02 -16.22
C ALA A 361 0.21 -11.11 -15.30
N VAL A 362 -1.11 -11.28 -15.32
CA VAL A 362 -2.06 -10.50 -14.54
C VAL A 362 -2.67 -11.39 -13.47
N GLY A 363 -2.73 -10.91 -12.26
CA GLY A 363 -3.31 -11.66 -11.15
C GLY A 363 -3.74 -10.77 -9.99
N ILE A 364 -4.26 -11.40 -8.96
CA ILE A 364 -4.73 -10.77 -7.75
C ILE A 364 -3.74 -11.04 -6.62
N ARG A 365 -3.63 -10.10 -5.71
CA ARG A 365 -2.92 -10.28 -4.46
C ARG A 365 -3.76 -11.14 -3.53
N THR A 366 -3.19 -12.23 -3.05
CA THR A 366 -3.70 -12.94 -1.89
C THR A 366 -2.90 -12.47 -0.67
N LYS A 367 -3.58 -12.09 0.40
CA LYS A 367 -2.90 -11.87 1.68
C LYS A 367 -2.37 -13.25 2.11
N ALA A 368 -1.07 -13.37 2.29
CA ALA A 368 -0.47 -14.50 2.98
C ALA A 368 -0.62 -14.29 4.49
#